data_145f9d036c1e6b000f002bfbfa3bf83f
#
_entry.id   145f9d036c1e6b000f002bfbfa3bf83f
#
_cell.length_a   1.000
_cell.length_b   1.000
_cell.length_c   1.000
_cell.angle_alpha   90.00
_cell.angle_beta   90.00
_cell.angle_gamma   90.00
#
_symmetry.space_group_name_H-M   'P 1'
#
loop_
_entity.id
_entity.type
_entity.pdbx_description
1 polymer ?
#
loop_
_entity_poly.entity_id
_entity_poly.type
_entity_poly.pdbx_seq_one_letter_code
_entity_poly.pdbx_strand_id
1 'polypeptide(L)'
;IQKMVQNDLLAELNFDNIPNIKEIDPLYLQMASTAFDPENKYAVPYTWGDLGILYNDKRLEELGIDPPTKWSDLWDERLSGELLMQDSIRSAFTIALTKNGYSLNTTNPDEIAIAKNDLITQKPLVQAYVIDQVRDKMIGGEAAVGVIYSGEMLYIQNEVKELGLDYNLNYVLPEEGTY
;
A
#
# COMPACT_ATOMS: atom_id res chain seq x y z
N ILE A 1 8.59 -10.10 -10.90
CA ILE A 1 8.88 -11.53 -11.20
C ILE A 1 8.54 -11.84 -12.65
N GLN A 2 7.31 -11.59 -13.16
CA GLN A 2 6.89 -11.96 -14.52
C GLN A 2 7.89 -11.53 -15.63
N LYS A 3 8.34 -10.26 -15.60
CA LYS A 3 9.35 -9.77 -16.56
C LYS A 3 10.71 -10.48 -16.42
N MET A 4 11.07 -10.90 -15.22
CA MET A 4 12.32 -11.61 -14.98
C MET A 4 12.23 -13.03 -15.55
N VAL A 5 11.10 -13.72 -15.37
CA VAL A 5 10.84 -15.03 -15.99
C VAL A 5 10.89 -14.92 -17.51
N GLN A 6 10.20 -13.93 -18.10
CA GLN A 6 10.15 -13.72 -19.55
C GLN A 6 11.52 -13.41 -20.20
N ASN A 7 12.48 -12.95 -19.41
CA ASN A 7 13.83 -12.60 -19.88
C ASN A 7 14.90 -13.60 -19.37
N ASP A 8 14.50 -14.78 -18.91
CA ASP A 8 15.38 -15.84 -18.42
C ASP A 8 16.37 -15.37 -17.33
N LEU A 9 15.92 -14.47 -16.44
CA LEU A 9 16.74 -13.89 -15.38
C LEU A 9 16.63 -14.66 -14.06
N LEU A 10 15.79 -15.69 -13.98
CA LEU A 10 15.59 -16.51 -12.78
C LEU A 10 15.92 -17.97 -13.10
N ALA A 11 16.54 -18.64 -12.14
CA ALA A 11 16.69 -20.10 -12.17
C ALA A 11 15.44 -20.78 -11.62
N GLU A 12 15.08 -21.93 -12.14
CA GLU A 12 14.03 -22.76 -11.58
C GLU A 12 14.40 -23.24 -10.16
N LEU A 13 13.42 -23.28 -9.27
CA LEU A 13 13.57 -23.75 -7.91
C LEU A 13 13.75 -25.28 -7.89
N ASN A 14 14.69 -25.76 -7.08
CA ASN A 14 14.78 -27.18 -6.78
C ASN A 14 13.95 -27.47 -5.52
N PHE A 15 12.77 -28.04 -5.69
CA PHE A 15 11.83 -28.34 -4.61
C PHE A 15 12.32 -29.41 -3.64
N ASP A 16 13.27 -30.25 -4.00
CA ASP A 16 13.91 -31.19 -3.08
C ASP A 16 14.65 -30.46 -1.96
N ASN A 17 15.08 -29.22 -2.22
CA ASN A 17 15.74 -28.35 -1.24
C ASN A 17 14.76 -27.48 -0.46
N ILE A 18 13.45 -27.51 -0.78
CA ILE A 18 12.42 -26.66 -0.18
C ILE A 18 11.27 -27.53 0.38
N PRO A 19 11.56 -28.45 1.32
CA PRO A 19 10.53 -29.38 1.83
C PRO A 19 9.36 -28.70 2.53
N ASN A 20 9.57 -27.48 3.05
CA ASN A 20 8.54 -26.71 3.76
C ASN A 20 7.54 -26.01 2.85
N ILE A 21 7.68 -26.07 1.53
CA ILE A 21 6.71 -25.47 0.60
C ILE A 21 5.30 -26.06 0.81
N LYS A 22 5.20 -27.30 1.29
CA LYS A 22 3.94 -27.98 1.62
C LYS A 22 3.21 -27.33 2.82
N GLU A 23 3.89 -26.51 3.61
CA GLU A 23 3.30 -25.79 4.75
C GLU A 23 2.68 -24.44 4.32
N ILE A 24 2.92 -24.02 3.09
CA ILE A 24 2.31 -22.79 2.55
C ILE A 24 0.86 -23.09 2.18
N ASP A 25 -0.04 -22.19 2.59
CA ASP A 25 -1.45 -22.30 2.23
C ASP A 25 -1.59 -22.39 0.70
N PRO A 26 -2.29 -23.41 0.18
CA PRO A 26 -2.48 -23.63 -1.25
C PRO A 26 -3.08 -22.45 -2.00
N LEU A 27 -3.85 -21.61 -1.31
CA LEU A 27 -4.45 -20.39 -1.89
C LEU A 27 -3.36 -19.46 -2.43
N TYR A 28 -2.30 -19.19 -1.65
CA TYR A 28 -1.23 -18.28 -2.06
C TYR A 28 -0.36 -18.89 -3.17
N LEU A 29 -0.14 -20.18 -3.15
CA LEU A 29 0.53 -20.90 -4.25
C LEU A 29 -0.29 -20.79 -5.55
N GLN A 30 -1.62 -20.96 -5.47
CA GLN A 30 -2.50 -20.83 -6.61
C GLN A 30 -2.54 -19.39 -7.14
N MET A 31 -2.58 -18.39 -6.25
CA MET A 31 -2.54 -16.98 -6.64
C MET A 31 -1.25 -16.64 -7.39
N ALA A 32 -0.09 -17.06 -6.89
CA ALA A 32 1.20 -16.85 -7.54
C ALA A 32 1.27 -17.54 -8.91
N SER A 33 0.83 -18.81 -8.99
CA SER A 33 0.78 -19.59 -10.22
C SER A 33 -0.10 -18.95 -11.29
N THR A 34 -1.26 -18.44 -10.89
CA THR A 34 -2.19 -17.78 -11.83
C THR A 34 -1.69 -16.42 -12.29
N ALA A 35 -1.03 -15.68 -11.41
CA ALA A 35 -0.68 -14.29 -11.66
C ALA A 35 0.61 -14.12 -12.49
N PHE A 36 1.66 -14.91 -12.22
CA PHE A 36 2.98 -14.63 -12.81
C PHE A 36 3.95 -15.81 -12.89
N ASP A 37 3.71 -16.92 -12.21
CA ASP A 37 4.65 -18.05 -12.13
C ASP A 37 3.93 -19.39 -12.29
N PRO A 38 3.55 -19.77 -13.52
CA PRO A 38 2.90 -21.05 -13.78
C PRO A 38 3.67 -22.21 -13.12
N GLU A 39 2.94 -23.07 -12.37
CA GLU A 39 3.50 -24.19 -11.63
C GLU A 39 4.43 -23.81 -10.46
N ASN A 40 4.50 -22.51 -10.08
CA ASN A 40 5.37 -21.99 -9.01
C ASN A 40 6.85 -22.36 -9.18
N LYS A 41 7.37 -22.32 -10.40
CA LYS A 41 8.73 -22.75 -10.71
C LYS A 41 9.82 -21.83 -10.21
N TYR A 42 9.54 -20.52 -10.10
CA TYR A 42 10.54 -19.47 -9.88
C TYR A 42 10.39 -18.72 -8.58
N ALA A 43 9.26 -18.85 -7.88
CA ALA A 43 8.99 -18.08 -6.68
C ALA A 43 8.20 -18.87 -5.64
N VAL A 44 8.45 -18.55 -4.38
CA VAL A 44 7.67 -19.05 -3.24
C VAL A 44 7.01 -17.85 -2.56
N PRO A 45 5.69 -17.86 -2.30
CA PRO A 45 5.03 -16.82 -1.52
C PRO A 45 5.66 -16.72 -0.13
N TYR A 46 6.04 -15.51 0.29
CA TYR A 46 6.68 -15.25 1.57
C TYR A 46 5.74 -14.56 2.56
N THR A 47 5.10 -13.48 2.12
CA THR A 47 4.18 -12.70 2.94
C THR A 47 3.16 -12.01 2.06
N TRP A 48 2.08 -11.56 2.67
CA TRP A 48 1.05 -10.77 2.04
C TRP A 48 0.61 -9.64 2.98
N GLY A 49 -0.03 -8.63 2.43
CA GLY A 49 -0.59 -7.53 3.19
C GLY A 49 -1.40 -6.63 2.27
N ASP A 50 -2.32 -5.90 2.84
CA ASP A 50 -3.14 -4.93 2.14
C ASP A 50 -2.52 -3.54 2.26
N LEU A 51 -2.63 -2.74 1.22
CA LEU A 51 -2.32 -1.32 1.27
C LEU A 51 -3.54 -0.57 1.82
N GLY A 52 -3.32 0.33 2.76
CA GLY A 52 -4.41 1.11 3.36
C GLY A 52 -3.96 2.48 3.84
N ILE A 53 -4.84 3.15 4.55
CA ILE A 53 -4.63 4.50 5.06
C ILE A 53 -4.36 4.43 6.56
N LEU A 54 -3.21 4.93 6.97
CA LEU A 54 -2.85 5.19 8.36
C LEU A 54 -3.13 6.66 8.66
N TYR A 55 -3.81 6.95 9.78
CA TYR A 55 -4.09 8.33 10.16
C TYR A 55 -3.89 8.58 11.65
N ASN A 56 -3.49 9.80 11.97
CA ASN A 56 -3.35 10.34 13.30
C ASN A 56 -4.66 11.03 13.69
N ASP A 57 -5.40 10.48 14.67
CA ASP A 57 -6.71 10.96 15.07
C ASP A 57 -6.69 12.41 15.58
N LYS A 58 -5.72 12.74 16.41
CA LYS A 58 -5.56 14.09 16.95
C LYS A 58 -5.22 15.11 15.86
N ARG A 59 -4.33 14.73 14.93
CA ARG A 59 -3.94 15.63 13.85
C ARG A 59 -5.08 15.90 12.88
N LEU A 60 -5.91 14.89 12.60
CA LEU A 60 -7.13 15.08 11.82
C LEU A 60 -8.14 16.00 12.50
N GLU A 61 -8.32 15.86 13.84
CA GLU A 61 -9.18 16.74 14.62
C GLU A 61 -8.70 18.20 14.55
N GLU A 62 -7.39 18.45 14.68
CA GLU A 62 -6.78 19.78 14.54
C GLU A 62 -7.03 20.41 13.17
N LEU A 63 -7.06 19.60 12.12
CA LEU A 63 -7.34 20.01 10.74
C LEU A 63 -8.84 20.11 10.43
N GLY A 64 -9.72 19.66 11.35
CA GLY A 64 -11.15 19.58 11.14
C GLY A 64 -11.54 18.58 10.05
N ILE A 65 -10.81 17.47 9.94
CA ILE A 65 -11.02 16.40 8.94
C ILE A 65 -11.55 15.17 9.69
N ASP A 66 -12.61 14.57 9.16
CA ASP A 66 -13.13 13.29 9.66
C ASP A 66 -12.16 12.15 9.29
N PRO A 67 -12.13 11.04 10.05
CA PRO A 67 -11.35 9.86 9.70
C PRO A 67 -11.62 9.39 8.26
N PRO A 68 -10.58 9.14 7.45
CA PRO A 68 -10.75 8.73 6.06
C PRO A 68 -11.40 7.33 5.99
N THR A 69 -12.25 7.13 4.99
CA THR A 69 -12.88 5.84 4.69
C THR A 69 -12.64 5.40 3.25
N LYS A 70 -12.14 6.31 2.42
CA LYS A 70 -11.97 6.15 0.98
C LYS A 70 -10.63 6.65 0.51
N TRP A 71 -10.16 6.12 -0.61
CA TRP A 71 -8.98 6.67 -1.28
C TRP A 71 -9.20 8.13 -1.72
N SER A 72 -10.43 8.49 -2.09
CA SER A 72 -10.78 9.86 -2.49
C SER A 72 -10.52 10.89 -1.40
N ASP A 73 -10.55 10.49 -0.12
CA ASP A 73 -10.33 11.38 1.02
C ASP A 73 -8.88 11.91 1.06
N LEU A 74 -7.94 11.22 0.38
CA LEU A 74 -6.55 11.67 0.23
C LEU A 74 -6.37 12.87 -0.72
N TRP A 75 -7.46 13.39 -1.30
CA TRP A 75 -7.48 14.60 -2.13
C TRP A 75 -8.10 15.81 -1.42
N ASP A 76 -8.35 15.72 -0.10
CA ASP A 76 -8.80 16.85 0.70
C ASP A 76 -7.69 17.91 0.79
N GLU A 77 -7.99 19.14 0.37
CA GLU A 77 -7.01 20.25 0.33
C GLU A 77 -6.47 20.61 1.73
N ARG A 78 -7.21 20.27 2.79
CA ARG A 78 -6.78 20.47 4.19
C ARG A 78 -5.59 19.58 4.56
N LEU A 79 -5.32 18.50 3.80
CA LEU A 79 -4.15 17.64 3.96
C LEU A 79 -2.87 18.24 3.34
N SER A 80 -2.86 19.50 2.95
CA SER A 80 -1.68 20.13 2.32
C SER A 80 -0.45 20.06 3.23
N GLY A 81 0.57 19.29 2.82
CA GLY A 81 1.79 19.05 3.60
C GLY A 81 1.64 18.03 4.74
N GLU A 82 0.49 17.35 4.83
CA GLU A 82 0.14 16.39 5.88
C GLU A 82 -0.07 14.96 5.36
N LEU A 83 0.18 14.73 4.08
CA LEU A 83 -0.03 13.45 3.40
C LEU A 83 1.32 12.80 3.04
N LEU A 84 1.51 11.56 3.47
CA LEU A 84 2.63 10.70 3.06
C LEU A 84 2.14 9.67 2.03
N MET A 85 2.65 9.74 0.81
CA MET A 85 2.32 8.81 -0.25
C MET A 85 3.43 7.79 -0.49
N GLN A 86 3.07 6.63 -1.04
CA GLN A 86 4.02 5.60 -1.41
C GLN A 86 4.94 6.05 -2.56
N ASP A 87 6.25 5.94 -2.37
CA ASP A 87 7.25 6.09 -3.44
C ASP A 87 7.29 4.85 -4.33
N SER A 88 6.15 4.56 -4.91
CA SER A 88 5.93 3.43 -5.81
C SER A 88 4.93 3.82 -6.89
N ILE A 89 5.36 3.80 -8.13
CA ILE A 89 4.49 4.08 -9.29
C ILE A 89 3.27 3.16 -9.27
N ARG A 90 3.47 1.87 -8.98
CA ARG A 90 2.38 0.90 -8.93
C ARG A 90 1.37 1.27 -7.85
N SER A 91 1.82 1.52 -6.62
CA SER A 91 0.94 1.86 -5.49
C SER A 91 0.19 3.16 -5.73
N ALA A 92 0.88 4.21 -6.18
CA ALA A 92 0.24 5.49 -6.47
C ALA A 92 -0.84 5.36 -7.56
N PHE A 93 -0.54 4.68 -8.67
CA PHE A 93 -1.53 4.45 -9.72
C PHE A 93 -2.68 3.53 -9.27
N THR A 94 -2.41 2.51 -8.46
CA THR A 94 -3.48 1.67 -7.90
C THR A 94 -4.47 2.51 -7.10
N ILE A 95 -4.00 3.38 -6.21
CA ILE A 95 -4.85 4.28 -5.42
C ILE A 95 -5.71 5.17 -6.32
N ALA A 96 -5.11 5.82 -7.31
CA ALA A 96 -5.81 6.73 -8.21
C ALA A 96 -6.80 5.99 -9.14
N LEU A 97 -6.46 4.80 -9.61
CA LEU A 97 -7.34 3.97 -10.43
C LEU A 97 -8.54 3.47 -9.63
N THR A 98 -8.27 2.89 -8.44
CA THR A 98 -9.31 2.34 -7.57
C THR A 98 -10.28 3.42 -7.09
N LYS A 99 -9.77 4.61 -6.73
CA LYS A 99 -10.57 5.81 -6.42
C LYS A 99 -11.60 6.12 -7.52
N ASN A 100 -11.24 5.92 -8.78
CA ASN A 100 -12.12 6.15 -9.93
C ASN A 100 -12.95 4.92 -10.34
N GLY A 101 -12.91 3.84 -9.58
CA GLY A 101 -13.61 2.59 -9.89
C GLY A 101 -13.01 1.80 -11.06
N TYR A 102 -11.76 2.09 -11.43
CA TYR A 102 -11.05 1.39 -12.49
C TYR A 102 -10.27 0.20 -11.95
N SER A 103 -10.04 -0.79 -12.81
CA SER A 103 -9.17 -1.91 -12.48
C SER A 103 -7.71 -1.45 -12.27
N LEU A 104 -7.08 -1.90 -11.19
CA LEU A 104 -5.64 -1.68 -10.94
C LEU A 104 -4.73 -2.31 -12.03
N ASN A 105 -5.26 -3.24 -12.83
CA ASN A 105 -4.59 -3.88 -13.95
C ASN A 105 -5.08 -3.38 -15.31
N THR A 106 -5.76 -2.23 -15.36
CA THR A 106 -6.22 -1.66 -16.63
C THR A 106 -5.07 -1.42 -17.60
N THR A 107 -5.34 -1.64 -18.87
CA THR A 107 -4.46 -1.26 -19.99
C THR A 107 -5.08 -0.15 -20.83
N ASN A 108 -6.23 0.39 -20.42
CA ASN A 108 -6.92 1.47 -21.12
C ASN A 108 -6.15 2.79 -20.91
N PRO A 109 -5.64 3.42 -21.99
CA PRO A 109 -4.85 4.64 -21.89
C PRO A 109 -5.63 5.83 -21.31
N ASP A 110 -6.95 5.89 -21.52
CA ASP A 110 -7.78 6.98 -21.01
C ASP A 110 -7.93 6.87 -19.48
N GLU A 111 -8.15 5.68 -18.93
CA GLU A 111 -8.21 5.44 -17.49
C GLU A 111 -6.86 5.75 -16.82
N ILE A 112 -5.75 5.34 -17.44
CA ILE A 112 -4.40 5.65 -16.98
C ILE A 112 -4.15 7.18 -17.01
N ALA A 113 -4.64 7.88 -18.03
CA ALA A 113 -4.51 9.34 -18.13
C ALA A 113 -5.31 10.06 -17.04
N ILE A 114 -6.52 9.59 -16.71
CA ILE A 114 -7.34 10.12 -15.62
C ILE A 114 -6.60 9.92 -14.28
N ALA A 115 -6.13 8.71 -13.98
CA ALA A 115 -5.38 8.42 -12.76
C ALA A 115 -4.11 9.28 -12.64
N LYS A 116 -3.38 9.46 -13.74
CA LYS A 116 -2.21 10.36 -13.79
C LYS A 116 -2.58 11.80 -13.43
N ASN A 117 -3.67 12.33 -14.00
CA ASN A 117 -4.11 13.68 -13.73
C ASN A 117 -4.52 13.84 -12.26
N ASP A 118 -5.21 12.88 -11.68
CA ASP A 118 -5.53 12.86 -10.25
C ASP A 118 -4.26 12.93 -9.38
N LEU A 119 -3.25 12.13 -9.68
CA LEU A 119 -1.98 12.17 -8.95
C LEU A 119 -1.25 13.52 -9.11
N ILE A 120 -1.36 14.16 -10.26
CA ILE A 120 -0.81 15.53 -10.48
C ILE A 120 -1.55 16.53 -9.59
N THR A 121 -2.87 16.45 -9.48
CA THR A 121 -3.67 17.33 -8.61
C THR A 121 -3.43 17.07 -7.13
N GLN A 122 -3.14 15.83 -6.73
CA GLN A 122 -2.81 15.47 -5.35
C GLN A 122 -1.41 15.95 -4.94
N LYS A 123 -0.47 16.01 -5.88
CA LYS A 123 0.94 16.27 -5.59
C LYS A 123 1.21 17.46 -4.66
N PRO A 124 0.50 18.62 -4.77
CA PRO A 124 0.69 19.73 -3.84
C PRO A 124 0.32 19.43 -2.39
N LEU A 125 -0.50 18.41 -2.13
CA LEU A 125 -0.91 17.99 -0.79
C LEU A 125 0.14 17.08 -0.12
N VAL A 126 0.97 16.41 -0.93
CA VAL A 126 1.92 15.41 -0.46
C VAL A 126 3.13 16.06 0.19
N GLN A 127 3.36 15.75 1.46
CA GLN A 127 4.57 16.14 2.21
C GLN A 127 5.79 15.42 1.65
N ALA A 128 5.68 14.10 1.49
CA ALA A 128 6.77 13.26 0.98
C ALA A 128 6.24 11.98 0.32
N TYR A 129 7.00 11.50 -0.66
CA TYR A 129 6.88 10.14 -1.19
C TYR A 129 7.88 9.26 -0.46
N VAL A 130 7.38 8.24 0.26
CA VAL A 130 8.19 7.37 1.14
C VAL A 130 7.68 5.93 1.06
N ILE A 131 8.49 4.97 1.51
CA ILE A 131 8.08 3.55 1.64
C ILE A 131 8.04 3.22 3.13
N ASP A 132 9.11 2.68 3.69
CA ASP A 132 9.15 2.24 5.09
C ASP A 132 9.15 3.43 6.08
N GLN A 133 9.67 4.58 5.65
CA GLN A 133 9.73 5.79 6.48
C GLN A 133 8.36 6.35 6.86
N VAL A 134 7.28 5.95 6.19
CA VAL A 134 5.91 6.36 6.56
C VAL A 134 5.63 5.98 8.01
N ARG A 135 6.04 4.80 8.44
CA ARG A 135 5.89 4.32 9.81
C ARG A 135 6.50 5.29 10.83
N ASP A 136 7.80 5.57 10.66
CA ASP A 136 8.55 6.36 11.63
C ASP A 136 8.07 7.83 11.65
N LYS A 137 7.71 8.38 10.49
CA LYS A 137 7.15 9.73 10.38
C LYS A 137 5.77 9.86 11.05
N MET A 138 4.90 8.86 10.88
CA MET A 138 3.60 8.85 11.53
C MET A 138 3.72 8.68 13.05
N ILE A 139 4.61 7.79 13.52
CA ILE A 139 4.93 7.65 14.96
C ILE A 139 5.53 8.96 15.51
N GLY A 140 6.31 9.69 14.73
CA GLY A 140 6.86 10.99 15.09
C GLY A 140 5.85 12.15 15.03
N GLY A 141 4.60 11.92 14.60
CA GLY A 141 3.57 12.96 14.45
C GLY A 141 3.84 13.97 13.34
N GLU A 142 4.66 13.60 12.34
CA GLU A 142 5.09 14.51 11.27
C GLU A 142 4.02 14.71 10.17
N ALA A 143 2.96 13.89 10.15
CA ALA A 143 1.88 13.97 9.16
C ALA A 143 0.55 13.50 9.74
N ALA A 144 -0.54 13.94 9.15
CA ALA A 144 -1.89 13.53 9.53
C ALA A 144 -2.27 12.18 8.93
N VAL A 145 -1.82 11.91 7.69
CA VAL A 145 -2.22 10.72 6.93
C VAL A 145 -1.03 10.13 6.19
N GLY A 146 -0.95 8.80 6.16
CA GLY A 146 0.05 8.06 5.40
C GLY A 146 -0.52 6.81 4.75
N VAL A 147 0.01 6.45 3.59
CA VAL A 147 -0.34 5.19 2.92
C VAL A 147 0.68 4.12 3.29
N ILE A 148 0.22 3.00 3.86
CA ILE A 148 1.08 1.96 4.42
C ILE A 148 0.49 0.56 4.24
N TYR A 149 1.32 -0.46 4.30
CA TYR A 149 0.88 -1.85 4.33
C TYR A 149 0.40 -2.28 5.72
N SER A 150 -0.64 -3.10 5.78
CA SER A 150 -1.28 -3.58 7.01
C SER A 150 -0.33 -4.29 7.99
N GLY A 151 0.71 -4.93 7.47
CA GLY A 151 1.69 -5.66 8.27
C GLY A 151 2.45 -4.83 9.30
N GLU A 152 2.50 -3.49 9.12
CA GLU A 152 3.18 -2.58 10.05
C GLU A 152 2.33 -2.22 11.28
N MET A 153 1.03 -2.47 11.26
CA MET A 153 0.10 -1.91 12.25
C MET A 153 0.35 -2.37 13.67
N LEU A 154 0.67 -3.66 13.88
CA LEU A 154 0.93 -4.17 15.22
C LEU A 154 2.15 -3.49 15.86
N TYR A 155 3.21 -3.30 15.06
CA TYR A 155 4.40 -2.59 15.50
C TYR A 155 4.08 -1.13 15.85
N ILE A 156 3.39 -0.41 14.96
CA ILE A 156 3.02 1.00 15.15
C ILE A 156 2.19 1.18 16.43
N GLN A 157 1.19 0.34 16.66
CA GLN A 157 0.34 0.42 17.84
C GLN A 157 1.12 0.17 19.15
N ASN A 158 2.09 -0.75 19.12
CA ASN A 158 2.95 -0.99 20.27
C ASN A 158 3.87 0.21 20.54
N GLU A 159 4.50 0.78 19.51
CA GLU A 159 5.37 1.96 19.65
C GLU A 159 4.60 3.17 20.19
N VAL A 160 3.42 3.48 19.67
CA VAL A 160 2.57 4.57 20.16
C VAL A 160 2.31 4.42 21.66
N LYS A 161 2.01 3.19 22.11
CA LYS A 161 1.73 2.88 23.50
C LYS A 161 2.99 2.96 24.38
N GLU A 162 4.11 2.41 23.92
CA GLU A 162 5.38 2.39 24.67
C GLU A 162 5.97 3.79 24.83
N LEU A 163 5.85 4.62 23.82
CA LEU A 163 6.30 6.02 23.84
C LEU A 163 5.35 6.93 24.63
N GLY A 164 4.15 6.46 24.98
CA GLY A 164 3.15 7.24 25.73
C GLY A 164 2.67 8.45 24.94
N LEU A 165 2.50 8.32 23.61
CA LEU A 165 2.03 9.39 22.76
C LEU A 165 0.58 9.77 23.09
N ASP A 166 0.25 11.05 22.94
CA ASP A 166 -1.06 11.61 23.26
C ASP A 166 -2.05 11.60 22.06
N TYR A 167 -1.78 10.74 21.08
CA TYR A 167 -2.62 10.47 19.88
C TYR A 167 -2.59 8.99 19.55
N ASN A 168 -3.57 8.56 18.74
CA ASN A 168 -3.62 7.21 18.21
C ASN A 168 -3.36 7.23 16.71
N LEU A 169 -2.70 6.17 16.26
CA LEU A 169 -2.53 5.87 14.84
C LEU A 169 -3.49 4.73 14.47
N ASN A 170 -4.44 5.04 13.62
CA ASN A 170 -5.49 4.11 13.20
C ASN A 170 -5.33 3.78 11.73
N TYR A 171 -5.73 2.56 11.36
CA TYR A 171 -5.63 2.04 10.00
C TYR A 171 -7.00 1.72 9.44
N VAL A 172 -7.22 2.05 8.18
CA VAL A 172 -8.46 1.74 7.47
C VAL A 172 -8.16 1.16 6.09
N LEU A 173 -8.93 0.15 5.72
CA LEU A 173 -9.01 -0.33 4.34
C LEU A 173 -10.09 0.48 3.62
N PRO A 174 -9.75 1.19 2.54
CA PRO A 174 -10.70 2.03 1.82
C PRO A 174 -11.86 1.25 1.22
N GLU A 175 -13.05 1.87 1.22
CA GLU A 175 -14.30 1.27 0.73
C GLU A 175 -14.22 0.90 -0.77
N GLU A 176 -13.44 1.63 -1.56
CA GLU A 176 -13.23 1.33 -2.99
C GLU A 176 -12.42 0.05 -3.21
N GLY A 177 -11.83 -0.50 -2.17
CA GLY A 177 -10.98 -1.68 -2.22
C GLY A 177 -9.48 -1.36 -2.25
N THR A 178 -8.68 -2.43 -2.12
CA THR A 178 -7.22 -2.38 -2.08
C THR A 178 -6.60 -3.60 -2.77
N TYR A 179 -5.31 -3.78 -2.71
CA TYR A 179 -4.57 -4.90 -3.30
C TYR A 179 -3.54 -5.45 -2.33
#